data_cffedb95b25d578f9b1fbe48c623b16f
#
_entry.id   cffedb95b25d578f9b1fbe48c623b16f
#
_cell.length_a   1.000
_cell.length_b   1.000
_cell.length_c   1.000
_cell.angle_alpha   90.00
_cell.angle_beta   90.00
_cell.angle_gamma   90.00
#
_symmetry.space_group_name_H-M   'P 1'
#
loop_
_entity.id
_entity.type
_entity.pdbx_description
1 polymer ?
#
loop_
_entity_poly.entity_id
_entity_poly.type
_entity_poly.pdbx_seq_one_letter_code
_entity_poly.pdbx_strand_id
1 'polypeptide(L)'
;GKTSSGFGRIKQKLKEWVVAIELEKRYSKNEIITMYLNRFDWINQAVGITSASKIYFNTKPSNLNINQSAMLVGMLKNPSLYNPKRNPEGTLNRRNVVLSQMMKYNKITREEFDSLKTLPLNLDFQKVDHNEGLAPYFREQIRPILKDWCSKNRKPNGDFYNLYTDGLHIYTTIDSKIQKHAEDAVKKKMAELQENFYKHWEGYSNAPFPRNFSRKDIDKIINDGIKRSDRYKKLSNKGKSNEQINKIFNKKVNTTLFSWKGEVDTLISPRDSVIYNKFFIHTGVMSMNPLDGHVKAYVGGINHKFFKYDHVIQGKRQVGSTFKPFLYSLAVQEGMDPCDKILNSPVVFDKNRWGLRKDWIPYN
;
A
#
# COMPACT_ATOMS: atom_id res chain seq x y z
N GLY A 1 -19.75 -20.43 8.63
CA GLY A 1 -20.86 -20.52 7.71
C GLY A 1 -22.17 -20.29 8.42
N LYS A 2 -23.04 -19.41 7.92
CA LYS A 2 -24.39 -19.20 8.45
C LYS A 2 -25.25 -20.42 8.10
N THR A 3 -25.56 -21.28 9.08
CA THR A 3 -26.55 -22.33 8.91
C THR A 3 -27.94 -21.71 9.02
N SER A 4 -28.75 -21.83 7.97
CA SER A 4 -30.09 -21.23 7.86
C SER A 4 -31.19 -22.00 8.55
N SER A 5 -30.93 -23.19 9.10
CA SER A 5 -31.95 -24.03 9.77
C SER A 5 -31.75 -24.07 11.28
N GLY A 6 -32.88 -24.13 12.05
CA GLY A 6 -32.85 -24.23 13.52
C GLY A 6 -32.06 -25.42 14.04
N PHE A 7 -32.19 -26.58 13.38
CA PHE A 7 -31.44 -27.79 13.70
C PHE A 7 -29.93 -27.66 13.49
N GLY A 8 -29.52 -26.98 12.44
CA GLY A 8 -28.10 -26.67 12.18
C GLY A 8 -27.48 -25.81 13.27
N ARG A 9 -28.24 -24.87 13.86
CA ARG A 9 -27.76 -24.02 14.98
C ARG A 9 -27.58 -24.84 16.26
N ILE A 10 -28.47 -25.78 16.57
CA ILE A 10 -28.34 -26.66 17.73
C ILE A 10 -27.07 -27.52 17.61
N LYS A 11 -26.85 -28.16 16.46
CA LYS A 11 -25.65 -28.96 16.20
C LYS A 11 -24.37 -28.12 16.32
N GLN A 12 -24.40 -26.87 15.86
CA GLN A 12 -23.26 -25.97 16.00
C GLN A 12 -23.01 -25.61 17.47
N LYS A 13 -24.05 -25.34 18.27
CA LYS A 13 -23.92 -25.04 19.69
C LYS A 13 -23.36 -26.22 20.49
N LEU A 14 -23.76 -27.42 20.19
CA LEU A 14 -23.19 -28.62 20.83
C LEU A 14 -21.68 -28.74 20.53
N LYS A 15 -21.28 -28.50 19.29
CA LYS A 15 -19.84 -28.47 18.94
C LYS A 15 -19.09 -27.36 19.69
N GLU A 16 -19.66 -26.16 19.79
CA GLU A 16 -19.07 -25.04 20.55
C GLU A 16 -18.88 -25.40 22.02
N TRP A 17 -19.83 -26.09 22.65
CA TRP A 17 -19.71 -26.54 24.03
C TRP A 17 -18.60 -27.57 24.23
N VAL A 18 -18.48 -28.56 23.34
CA VAL A 18 -17.40 -29.55 23.42
C VAL A 18 -16.03 -28.86 23.30
N VAL A 19 -15.88 -27.92 22.34
CA VAL A 19 -14.65 -27.16 22.18
C VAL A 19 -14.35 -26.28 23.41
N ALA A 20 -15.36 -25.63 23.99
CA ALA A 20 -15.21 -24.81 25.19
C ALA A 20 -14.71 -25.64 26.39
N ILE A 21 -15.29 -26.83 26.61
CA ILE A 21 -14.86 -27.74 27.68
C ILE A 21 -13.40 -28.18 27.48
N GLU A 22 -13.03 -28.54 26.25
CA GLU A 22 -11.63 -28.94 25.93
C GLU A 22 -10.63 -27.76 26.08
N LEU A 23 -11.06 -26.55 25.78
CA LEU A 23 -10.21 -25.35 26.00
C LEU A 23 -10.01 -25.09 27.51
N GLU A 24 -11.10 -25.14 28.32
CA GLU A 24 -11.02 -24.92 29.78
C GLU A 24 -10.20 -25.99 30.51
N LYS A 25 -10.15 -27.24 29.99
CA LYS A 25 -9.28 -28.30 30.53
C LYS A 25 -7.80 -28.06 30.30
N ARG A 26 -7.43 -27.36 29.21
CA ARG A 26 -6.05 -27.21 28.76
C ARG A 26 -5.45 -25.84 29.04
N TYR A 27 -6.28 -24.83 29.17
CA TYR A 27 -5.87 -23.42 29.26
C TYR A 27 -6.59 -22.71 30.39
N SER A 28 -5.90 -21.82 31.07
CA SER A 28 -6.51 -20.90 32.03
C SER A 28 -7.45 -19.90 31.34
N LYS A 29 -8.36 -19.29 32.07
CA LYS A 29 -9.27 -18.26 31.57
C LYS A 29 -8.50 -17.07 30.94
N ASN A 30 -7.38 -16.69 31.53
CA ASN A 30 -6.54 -15.59 31.00
C ASN A 30 -5.90 -15.96 29.65
N GLU A 31 -5.43 -17.19 29.50
CA GLU A 31 -4.90 -17.66 28.21
C GLU A 31 -5.98 -17.72 27.12
N ILE A 32 -7.18 -18.23 27.48
CA ILE A 32 -8.31 -18.27 26.54
C ILE A 32 -8.70 -16.86 26.08
N ILE A 33 -8.81 -15.90 27.02
CA ILE A 33 -9.12 -14.49 26.68
C ILE A 33 -8.00 -13.90 25.83
N THR A 34 -6.74 -14.16 26.16
CA THR A 34 -5.58 -13.69 25.38
C THR A 34 -5.60 -14.23 23.95
N MET A 35 -5.84 -15.53 23.78
CA MET A 35 -5.98 -16.14 22.45
C MET A 35 -7.14 -15.52 21.67
N TYR A 36 -8.30 -15.31 22.31
CA TYR A 36 -9.47 -14.70 21.69
C TYR A 36 -9.18 -13.26 21.23
N LEU A 37 -8.65 -12.43 22.12
CA LEU A 37 -8.32 -11.03 21.81
C LEU A 37 -7.23 -10.91 20.75
N ASN A 38 -6.28 -11.83 20.67
CA ASN A 38 -5.25 -11.82 19.64
C ASN A 38 -5.74 -12.31 18.26
N ARG A 39 -6.88 -12.97 18.17
CA ARG A 39 -7.47 -13.48 16.93
C ARG A 39 -8.67 -12.67 16.43
N PHE A 40 -9.28 -11.88 17.29
CA PHE A 40 -10.47 -11.11 16.93
C PHE A 40 -10.15 -10.02 15.92
N ASP A 41 -11.04 -9.82 14.94
CA ASP A 41 -10.93 -8.76 13.92
C ASP A 41 -11.81 -7.55 14.31
N TRP A 42 -11.17 -6.47 14.77
CA TRP A 42 -11.83 -5.19 15.06
C TRP A 42 -12.06 -4.35 13.80
N ILE A 43 -12.04 -4.98 12.60
CA ILE A 43 -12.12 -4.27 11.30
C ILE A 43 -11.05 -3.19 11.12
N ASN A 44 -11.08 -2.44 9.99
CA ASN A 44 -10.06 -1.46 9.66
C ASN A 44 -8.62 -2.02 9.68
N GLN A 45 -8.45 -3.32 9.36
CA GLN A 45 -7.17 -4.07 9.42
C GLN A 45 -6.64 -4.29 10.85
N ALA A 46 -7.48 -4.11 11.85
CA ALA A 46 -7.16 -4.27 13.26
C ALA A 46 -7.38 -5.72 13.74
N VAL A 47 -6.59 -6.67 13.24
CA VAL A 47 -6.62 -8.06 13.70
C VAL A 47 -5.73 -8.20 14.94
N GLY A 48 -6.32 -8.65 16.05
CA GLY A 48 -5.68 -8.75 17.34
C GLY A 48 -5.66 -7.44 18.13
N ILE A 49 -5.65 -7.56 19.49
CA ILE A 49 -5.75 -6.42 20.40
C ILE A 49 -4.60 -5.42 20.23
N THR A 50 -3.39 -5.89 19.92
CA THR A 50 -2.23 -5.03 19.70
C THR A 50 -2.44 -4.13 18.48
N SER A 51 -2.93 -4.70 17.38
CA SER A 51 -3.26 -3.92 16.17
C SER A 51 -4.43 -2.97 16.42
N ALA A 52 -5.47 -3.42 17.16
CA ALA A 52 -6.60 -2.57 17.50
C ALA A 52 -6.19 -1.37 18.35
N SER A 53 -5.40 -1.57 19.40
CA SER A 53 -4.87 -0.49 20.24
C SER A 53 -4.06 0.51 19.45
N LYS A 54 -3.21 0.02 18.54
CA LYS A 54 -2.39 0.88 17.67
C LYS A 54 -3.25 1.66 16.67
N ILE A 55 -4.23 1.00 16.04
CA ILE A 55 -5.06 1.63 14.99
C ILE A 55 -6.05 2.63 15.57
N TYR A 56 -6.72 2.30 16.67
CA TYR A 56 -7.76 3.18 17.21
C TYR A 56 -7.23 4.26 18.16
N PHE A 57 -6.09 4.01 18.82
CA PHE A 57 -5.58 4.87 19.90
C PHE A 57 -4.09 5.16 19.83
N ASN A 58 -3.39 4.69 18.79
CA ASN A 58 -1.93 4.87 18.60
C ASN A 58 -1.09 4.46 19.82
N THR A 59 -1.53 3.44 20.56
CA THR A 59 -0.91 3.02 21.82
C THR A 59 -0.73 1.51 21.90
N LYS A 60 -0.03 1.03 22.93
CA LYS A 60 0.09 -0.40 23.25
C LYS A 60 -1.12 -0.85 24.10
N PRO A 61 -1.50 -2.15 24.10
CA PRO A 61 -2.58 -2.67 24.92
C PRO A 61 -2.43 -2.37 26.42
N SER A 62 -1.19 -2.41 26.93
CA SER A 62 -0.87 -2.09 28.35
C SER A 62 -1.15 -0.64 28.76
N ASN A 63 -1.23 0.26 27.79
CA ASN A 63 -1.40 1.70 28.03
C ASN A 63 -2.84 2.18 27.74
N LEU A 64 -3.75 1.26 27.41
CA LEU A 64 -5.15 1.59 27.23
C LEU A 64 -5.78 2.02 28.54
N ASN A 65 -6.46 3.16 28.54
CA ASN A 65 -7.28 3.55 29.68
C ASN A 65 -8.63 2.81 29.70
N ILE A 66 -9.40 2.95 30.77
CA ILE A 66 -10.68 2.27 30.98
C ILE A 66 -11.66 2.55 29.82
N ASN A 67 -11.79 3.80 29.36
CA ASN A 67 -12.68 4.16 28.26
C ASN A 67 -12.29 3.52 26.92
N GLN A 68 -11.00 3.51 26.63
CA GLN A 68 -10.46 2.90 25.42
C GLN A 68 -10.67 1.37 25.44
N SER A 69 -10.37 0.75 26.56
CA SER A 69 -10.60 -0.69 26.79
C SER A 69 -12.09 -1.05 26.68
N ALA A 70 -12.96 -0.27 27.31
CA ALA A 70 -14.41 -0.47 27.25
C ALA A 70 -14.97 -0.30 25.83
N MET A 71 -14.41 0.60 25.03
CA MET A 71 -14.79 0.76 23.62
C MET A 71 -14.42 -0.48 22.81
N LEU A 72 -13.18 -0.96 22.92
CA LEU A 72 -12.74 -2.17 22.19
C LEU A 72 -13.55 -3.41 22.61
N VAL A 73 -13.82 -3.58 23.90
CA VAL A 73 -14.70 -4.65 24.40
C VAL A 73 -16.12 -4.49 23.87
N GLY A 74 -16.62 -3.26 23.77
CA GLY A 74 -17.92 -2.98 23.18
C GLY A 74 -18.03 -3.41 21.72
N MET A 75 -16.95 -3.26 20.95
CA MET A 75 -16.88 -3.69 19.56
C MET A 75 -16.89 -5.22 19.38
N LEU A 76 -16.51 -6.02 20.39
CA LEU A 76 -16.55 -7.50 20.31
C LEU A 76 -17.94 -8.04 19.99
N LYS A 77 -19.00 -7.33 20.36
CA LYS A 77 -20.37 -7.73 20.04
C LYS A 77 -20.68 -7.69 18.54
N ASN A 78 -20.25 -6.64 17.86
CA ASN A 78 -20.38 -6.47 16.40
C ASN A 78 -19.50 -5.31 15.95
N PRO A 79 -18.28 -5.56 15.46
CA PRO A 79 -17.34 -4.52 15.13
C PRO A 79 -17.77 -3.64 13.93
N SER A 80 -18.61 -4.19 13.04
CA SER A 80 -19.16 -3.42 11.92
C SER A 80 -20.22 -2.42 12.37
N LEU A 81 -21.08 -2.81 13.31
CA LEU A 81 -22.14 -1.95 13.84
C LEU A 81 -21.56 -0.89 14.79
N TYR A 82 -20.64 -1.28 15.65
CA TYR A 82 -20.00 -0.41 16.64
C TYR A 82 -18.63 0.10 16.17
N ASN A 83 -18.56 0.50 14.89
CA ASN A 83 -17.36 1.08 14.31
C ASN A 83 -17.25 2.58 14.67
N PRO A 84 -16.26 3.00 15.46
CA PRO A 84 -16.17 4.38 15.94
C PRO A 84 -15.97 5.42 14.84
N LYS A 85 -15.50 5.03 13.64
CA LYS A 85 -15.36 5.91 12.48
C LYS A 85 -16.66 6.08 11.68
N ARG A 86 -17.52 5.04 11.66
CA ARG A 86 -18.74 5.04 10.85
C ARG A 86 -19.99 5.35 11.68
N ASN A 87 -19.98 4.94 12.95
CA ASN A 87 -21.09 5.09 13.88
C ASN A 87 -20.54 5.48 15.26
N PRO A 88 -19.99 6.68 15.42
CA PRO A 88 -19.39 7.12 16.68
C PRO A 88 -20.39 7.14 17.83
N GLU A 89 -21.63 7.57 17.60
CA GLU A 89 -22.69 7.62 18.61
C GLU A 89 -23.11 6.24 19.09
N GLY A 90 -23.36 5.30 18.17
CA GLY A 90 -23.67 3.92 18.54
C GLY A 90 -22.51 3.24 19.26
N THR A 91 -21.25 3.57 18.92
CA THR A 91 -20.05 3.07 19.61
C THR A 91 -19.94 3.65 21.02
N LEU A 92 -20.22 4.96 21.19
CA LEU A 92 -20.25 5.62 22.49
C LEU A 92 -21.28 4.97 23.42
N ASN A 93 -22.49 4.77 22.92
CA ASN A 93 -23.56 4.10 23.68
C ASN A 93 -23.16 2.67 24.06
N ARG A 94 -22.53 1.93 23.14
CA ARG A 94 -22.07 0.56 23.42
C ARG A 94 -20.92 0.53 24.43
N ARG A 95 -19.97 1.47 24.39
CA ARG A 95 -18.95 1.66 25.42
C ARG A 95 -19.59 1.87 26.79
N ASN A 96 -20.59 2.76 26.88
CA ASN A 96 -21.26 3.08 28.13
C ASN A 96 -22.01 1.85 28.70
N VAL A 97 -22.53 0.95 27.85
CA VAL A 97 -23.05 -0.34 28.31
C VAL A 97 -21.95 -1.22 28.96
N VAL A 98 -20.73 -1.24 28.40
CA VAL A 98 -19.60 -1.94 29.00
C VAL A 98 -19.22 -1.33 30.34
N LEU A 99 -19.10 -0.02 30.43
CA LEU A 99 -18.82 0.70 31.69
C LEU A 99 -19.89 0.42 32.76
N SER A 100 -21.17 0.39 32.37
CA SER A 100 -22.30 0.01 33.29
C SER A 100 -22.15 -1.41 33.80
N GLN A 101 -21.71 -2.37 33.00
CA GLN A 101 -21.42 -3.72 33.47
C GLN A 101 -20.22 -3.76 34.42
N MET A 102 -19.16 -2.98 34.13
CA MET A 102 -17.99 -2.85 35.01
C MET A 102 -18.44 -2.33 36.41
N MET A 103 -19.28 -1.31 36.45
CA MET A 103 -19.86 -0.80 37.71
C MET A 103 -20.71 -1.87 38.41
N LYS A 104 -21.61 -2.55 37.68
CA LYS A 104 -22.47 -3.61 38.24
C LYS A 104 -21.66 -4.74 38.92
N TYR A 105 -20.47 -5.03 38.38
CA TYR A 105 -19.57 -6.06 38.92
C TYR A 105 -18.46 -5.49 39.81
N ASN A 106 -18.64 -4.27 40.36
CA ASN A 106 -17.73 -3.60 41.28
C ASN A 106 -16.27 -3.48 40.77
N LYS A 107 -16.09 -3.27 39.44
CA LYS A 107 -14.78 -3.04 38.84
C LYS A 107 -14.44 -1.55 38.73
N ILE A 108 -15.45 -0.70 38.77
CA ILE A 108 -15.35 0.76 38.89
C ILE A 108 -16.45 1.24 39.84
N THR A 109 -16.25 2.38 40.50
CA THR A 109 -17.23 3.01 41.37
C THR A 109 -18.37 3.68 40.59
N ARG A 110 -19.40 4.12 41.28
CA ARG A 110 -20.50 4.86 40.67
C ARG A 110 -20.01 6.23 40.17
N GLU A 111 -19.17 6.92 40.93
CA GLU A 111 -18.59 8.22 40.60
C GLU A 111 -17.69 8.12 39.35
N GLU A 112 -16.85 7.06 39.28
CA GLU A 112 -16.03 6.78 38.10
C GLU A 112 -16.91 6.52 36.87
N PHE A 113 -17.97 5.73 37.00
CA PHE A 113 -18.90 5.49 35.91
C PHE A 113 -19.53 6.78 35.41
N ASP A 114 -20.06 7.62 36.34
CA ASP A 114 -20.73 8.87 36.00
C ASP A 114 -19.77 9.86 35.33
N SER A 115 -18.51 9.88 35.70
CA SER A 115 -17.45 10.65 35.03
C SER A 115 -17.11 10.08 33.65
N LEU A 116 -16.80 8.79 33.56
CA LEU A 116 -16.30 8.13 32.35
C LEU A 116 -17.33 8.10 31.21
N LYS A 117 -18.64 7.98 31.54
CA LYS A 117 -19.70 7.90 30.53
C LYS A 117 -19.86 9.19 29.73
N THR A 118 -19.48 10.35 30.30
CA THR A 118 -19.60 11.66 29.65
C THR A 118 -18.46 11.95 28.68
N LEU A 119 -17.33 11.25 28.82
CA LEU A 119 -16.15 11.49 28.00
C LEU A 119 -16.38 11.05 26.55
N PRO A 120 -15.85 11.78 25.56
CA PRO A 120 -15.86 11.38 24.16
C PRO A 120 -15.01 10.12 23.92
N LEU A 121 -15.06 9.55 22.71
CA LEU A 121 -14.29 8.36 22.36
C LEU A 121 -12.78 8.61 22.30
N ASN A 122 -12.33 9.86 22.09
CA ASN A 122 -10.93 10.30 22.02
C ASN A 122 -10.06 9.37 21.13
N LEU A 123 -10.50 9.21 19.88
CA LEU A 123 -9.78 8.39 18.92
C LEU A 123 -8.52 9.12 18.44
N ASP A 124 -7.39 8.44 18.52
CA ASP A 124 -6.17 8.77 17.73
C ASP A 124 -6.02 7.70 16.64
N PHE A 125 -6.90 7.80 15.63
CA PHE A 125 -7.05 6.78 14.61
C PHE A 125 -5.91 6.78 13.62
N GLN A 126 -5.04 5.77 13.72
CA GLN A 126 -3.97 5.51 12.79
C GLN A 126 -4.48 4.58 11.68
N LYS A 127 -4.65 5.11 10.48
CA LYS A 127 -4.95 4.28 9.34
C LYS A 127 -3.67 3.51 8.96
N VAL A 128 -3.52 2.28 9.45
CA VAL A 128 -2.46 1.41 8.95
C VAL A 128 -2.83 1.05 7.51
N ASP A 129 -2.23 1.76 6.58
CA ASP A 129 -2.34 1.50 5.16
C ASP A 129 -1.08 0.73 4.71
N HIS A 130 -1.24 -0.21 3.77
CA HIS A 130 -0.11 -0.88 3.10
C HIS A 130 0.84 0.11 2.39
N ASN A 131 0.41 1.37 2.24
CA ASN A 131 1.23 2.45 1.70
C ASN A 131 2.16 3.10 2.73
N GLU A 132 1.94 2.89 4.04
CA GLU A 132 2.74 3.46 5.11
C GLU A 132 3.85 2.52 5.58
N GLY A 133 4.89 3.09 6.21
CA GLY A 133 6.09 2.38 6.66
C GLY A 133 7.14 2.24 5.56
N LEU A 134 8.28 1.67 5.91
CA LEU A 134 9.44 1.53 5.03
C LEU A 134 9.17 0.59 3.85
N ALA A 135 9.80 0.89 2.72
CA ALA A 135 9.83 0.08 1.51
C ALA A 135 8.45 -0.36 0.97
N PRO A 136 7.46 0.55 0.80
CA PRO A 136 6.09 0.15 0.40
C PRO A 136 6.06 -0.51 -0.98
N TYR A 137 6.88 -0.06 -1.94
CA TYR A 137 6.99 -0.69 -3.26
C TYR A 137 7.57 -2.12 -3.16
N PHE A 138 8.64 -2.31 -2.39
CA PHE A 138 9.22 -3.63 -2.17
C PHE A 138 8.21 -4.61 -1.56
N ARG A 139 7.45 -4.17 -0.56
CA ARG A 139 6.41 -5.01 0.07
C ARG A 139 5.33 -5.45 -0.93
N GLU A 140 4.98 -4.58 -1.88
CA GLU A 140 4.06 -4.94 -2.97
C GLU A 140 4.67 -5.94 -3.95
N GLN A 141 5.98 -5.85 -4.22
CA GLN A 141 6.68 -6.80 -5.10
C GLN A 141 6.79 -8.20 -4.51
N ILE A 142 7.06 -8.31 -3.21
CA ILE A 142 7.14 -9.63 -2.56
C ILE A 142 5.77 -10.25 -2.26
N ARG A 143 4.69 -9.44 -2.21
CA ARG A 143 3.34 -9.93 -1.90
C ARG A 143 2.85 -11.08 -2.80
N PRO A 144 2.98 -11.03 -4.13
CA PRO A 144 2.60 -12.14 -5.00
C PRO A 144 3.41 -13.40 -4.71
N ILE A 145 4.72 -13.27 -4.47
CA ILE A 145 5.62 -14.37 -4.14
C ILE A 145 5.17 -15.05 -2.84
N LEU A 146 4.88 -14.26 -1.81
CA LEU A 146 4.39 -14.77 -0.52
C LEU A 146 3.02 -15.43 -0.63
N LYS A 147 2.12 -14.88 -1.45
CA LYS A 147 0.82 -15.52 -1.70
C LYS A 147 0.95 -16.84 -2.43
N ASP A 148 1.81 -16.92 -3.43
CA ASP A 148 2.10 -18.15 -4.14
C ASP A 148 2.68 -19.19 -3.18
N TRP A 149 3.66 -18.82 -2.36
CA TRP A 149 4.18 -19.69 -1.30
C TRP A 149 3.09 -20.18 -0.36
N CYS A 150 2.23 -19.29 0.17
CA CYS A 150 1.12 -19.65 1.05
C CYS A 150 0.17 -20.65 0.38
N SER A 151 -0.08 -20.51 -0.93
CA SER A 151 -0.97 -21.41 -1.67
C SER A 151 -0.40 -22.81 -1.92
N LYS A 152 0.91 -22.97 -1.79
CA LYS A 152 1.63 -24.21 -1.99
C LYS A 152 2.01 -24.93 -0.70
N ASN A 153 2.02 -24.22 0.42
CA ASN A 153 2.46 -24.77 1.71
C ASN A 153 1.28 -24.94 2.67
N ARG A 154 1.26 -26.09 3.37
CA ARG A 154 0.23 -26.43 4.34
C ARG A 154 0.75 -26.30 5.77
N LYS A 155 -0.13 -25.93 6.66
CA LYS A 155 0.08 -25.98 8.12
C LYS A 155 0.01 -27.42 8.61
N PRO A 156 0.50 -27.71 9.83
CA PRO A 156 0.42 -29.06 10.42
C PRO A 156 -1.03 -29.62 10.52
N ASN A 157 -2.03 -28.74 10.56
CA ASN A 157 -3.46 -29.11 10.59
C ASN A 157 -4.06 -29.40 9.20
N GLY A 158 -3.24 -29.34 8.12
CA GLY A 158 -3.65 -29.59 6.75
C GLY A 158 -4.17 -28.38 5.97
N ASP A 159 -4.47 -27.25 6.61
CA ASP A 159 -4.91 -26.02 5.95
C ASP A 159 -3.74 -25.32 5.27
N PHE A 160 -4.00 -24.56 4.22
CA PHE A 160 -3.00 -23.67 3.62
C PHE A 160 -2.66 -22.48 4.53
N TYR A 161 -1.43 -22.00 4.45
CA TYR A 161 -1.07 -20.74 5.12
C TYR A 161 -1.84 -19.56 4.54
N ASN A 162 -2.12 -18.58 5.40
CA ASN A 162 -2.73 -17.31 5.01
C ASN A 162 -1.81 -16.16 5.41
N LEU A 163 -1.33 -15.42 4.41
CA LEU A 163 -0.41 -14.29 4.59
C LEU A 163 -0.89 -13.23 5.61
N TYR A 164 -2.21 -13.07 5.75
CA TYR A 164 -2.80 -11.98 6.54
C TYR A 164 -3.27 -12.39 7.92
N THR A 165 -3.46 -13.69 8.18
CA THR A 165 -4.11 -14.16 9.42
C THR A 165 -3.25 -15.10 10.26
N ASP A 166 -2.19 -15.67 9.71
CA ASP A 166 -1.41 -16.70 10.40
C ASP A 166 -0.17 -16.15 11.13
N GLY A 167 0.04 -14.82 11.12
CA GLY A 167 1.13 -14.19 11.87
C GLY A 167 2.52 -14.56 11.38
N LEU A 168 2.69 -14.72 10.07
CA LEU A 168 3.96 -15.10 9.45
C LEU A 168 5.04 -14.03 9.69
N HIS A 169 6.23 -14.46 10.09
CA HIS A 169 7.42 -13.63 10.15
C HIS A 169 8.18 -13.72 8.83
N ILE A 170 8.30 -12.59 8.13
CA ILE A 170 8.93 -12.51 6.81
C ILE A 170 10.26 -11.78 6.94
N TYR A 171 11.36 -12.52 6.81
CA TYR A 171 12.71 -11.96 6.83
C TYR A 171 13.14 -11.59 5.42
N THR A 172 13.69 -10.40 5.26
CA THR A 172 14.17 -9.87 3.97
C THR A 172 15.59 -9.36 4.10
N THR A 173 16.21 -9.06 2.96
CA THR A 173 17.58 -8.52 2.91
C THR A 173 17.63 -7.00 3.00
N ILE A 174 16.47 -6.33 3.05
CA ILE A 174 16.37 -4.87 3.19
C ILE A 174 16.99 -4.44 4.53
N ASP A 175 17.93 -3.49 4.45
CA ASP A 175 18.46 -2.80 5.61
C ASP A 175 17.63 -1.55 5.89
N SER A 176 17.04 -1.46 7.06
CA SER A 176 16.10 -0.37 7.41
C SER A 176 16.76 1.02 7.41
N LYS A 177 18.06 1.11 7.74
CA LYS A 177 18.81 2.37 7.74
C LYS A 177 19.11 2.82 6.31
N ILE A 178 19.62 1.90 5.48
CA ILE A 178 19.91 2.18 4.07
C ILE A 178 18.61 2.52 3.32
N GLN A 179 17.53 1.78 3.57
CA GLN A 179 16.21 2.06 3.01
C GLN A 179 15.70 3.45 3.37
N LYS A 180 15.81 3.82 4.66
CA LYS A 180 15.40 5.17 5.11
C LYS A 180 16.21 6.26 4.42
N HIS A 181 17.53 6.11 4.35
CA HIS A 181 18.38 7.07 3.65
C HIS A 181 18.03 7.19 2.17
N ALA A 182 17.71 6.09 1.49
CA ALA A 182 17.30 6.10 0.10
C ALA A 182 15.95 6.82 -0.09
N GLU A 183 14.96 6.56 0.78
CA GLU A 183 13.67 7.26 0.74
C GLU A 183 13.81 8.76 1.01
N ASP A 184 14.59 9.15 2.02
CA ASP A 184 14.85 10.56 2.37
C ASP A 184 15.60 11.28 1.22
N ALA A 185 16.60 10.65 0.62
CA ALA A 185 17.33 11.18 -0.53
C ALA A 185 16.43 11.38 -1.76
N VAL A 186 15.59 10.39 -2.08
CA VAL A 186 14.60 10.51 -3.16
C VAL A 186 13.63 11.66 -2.88
N LYS A 187 13.08 11.74 -1.67
CA LYS A 187 12.15 12.81 -1.29
C LYS A 187 12.79 14.20 -1.46
N LYS A 188 13.99 14.38 -0.94
CA LYS A 188 14.71 15.67 -1.01
C LYS A 188 15.07 16.02 -2.45
N LYS A 189 15.76 15.11 -3.16
CA LYS A 189 16.29 15.40 -4.49
C LYS A 189 15.22 15.55 -5.55
N MET A 190 14.18 14.73 -5.48
CA MET A 190 13.08 14.83 -6.45
C MET A 190 12.23 16.08 -6.25
N ALA A 191 12.11 16.60 -5.02
CA ALA A 191 11.46 17.87 -4.77
C ALA A 191 12.22 19.04 -5.46
N GLU A 192 13.56 19.09 -5.30
CA GLU A 192 14.41 20.08 -5.98
C GLU A 192 14.30 19.99 -7.50
N LEU A 193 14.39 18.78 -8.05
CA LEU A 193 14.28 18.56 -9.50
C LEU A 193 12.90 18.93 -10.03
N GLN A 194 11.85 18.72 -9.23
CA GLN A 194 10.48 19.09 -9.60
C GLN A 194 10.31 20.61 -9.74
N GLU A 195 10.93 21.40 -8.86
CA GLU A 195 10.92 22.87 -8.99
C GLU A 195 11.59 23.32 -10.28
N ASN A 196 12.74 22.73 -10.64
CA ASN A 196 13.41 23.01 -11.90
C ASN A 196 12.57 22.59 -13.11
N PHE A 197 11.87 21.45 -12.99
CA PHE A 197 10.96 20.99 -14.04
C PHE A 197 9.79 21.96 -14.23
N TYR A 198 9.19 22.49 -13.17
CA TYR A 198 8.12 23.48 -13.28
C TYR A 198 8.61 24.77 -13.94
N LYS A 199 9.77 25.29 -13.55
CA LYS A 199 10.40 26.47 -14.19
C LYS A 199 10.65 26.25 -15.68
N HIS A 200 11.13 25.05 -16.07
CA HIS A 200 11.36 24.70 -17.47
C HIS A 200 10.08 24.73 -18.33
N TRP A 201 8.94 24.35 -17.72
CA TRP A 201 7.65 24.28 -18.42
C TRP A 201 6.78 25.53 -18.23
N GLU A 202 7.27 26.52 -17.51
CA GLU A 202 6.57 27.78 -17.34
C GLU A 202 6.33 28.47 -18.69
N GLY A 203 5.09 28.94 -18.91
CA GLY A 203 4.68 29.57 -20.17
C GLY A 203 4.34 28.63 -21.33
N TYR A 204 4.50 27.31 -21.17
CA TYR A 204 4.13 26.36 -22.24
C TYR A 204 2.70 25.84 -22.08
N SER A 205 1.86 26.11 -23.07
CA SER A 205 0.44 25.72 -23.06
C SER A 205 0.19 24.20 -23.05
N ASN A 206 1.12 23.43 -23.60
CA ASN A 206 1.03 21.96 -23.67
C ASN A 206 1.74 21.24 -22.53
N ALA A 207 2.30 21.98 -21.56
CA ALA A 207 2.97 21.34 -20.42
C ALA A 207 2.08 20.29 -19.71
N PRO A 208 2.63 19.17 -19.27
CA PRO A 208 4.02 18.70 -19.33
C PRO A 208 4.32 17.83 -20.57
N PHE A 209 3.56 17.95 -21.62
CA PHE A 209 3.72 17.13 -22.83
C PHE A 209 4.72 17.75 -23.81
N PRO A 210 5.45 16.93 -24.59
CA PRO A 210 6.41 17.41 -25.58
C PRO A 210 5.78 18.40 -26.55
N ARG A 211 6.56 19.41 -26.97
CA ARG A 211 6.10 20.49 -27.89
C ARG A 211 5.60 19.99 -29.24
N ASN A 212 6.12 18.88 -29.71
CA ASN A 212 5.74 18.25 -30.98
C ASN A 212 4.50 17.35 -30.88
N PHE A 213 3.90 17.22 -29.70
CA PHE A 213 2.65 16.45 -29.55
C PHE A 213 1.47 17.28 -30.01
N SER A 214 0.61 16.66 -30.85
CA SER A 214 -0.67 17.23 -31.22
C SER A 214 -1.65 17.15 -30.05
N ARG A 215 -2.70 17.97 -30.08
CA ARG A 215 -3.80 17.86 -29.11
C ARG A 215 -4.38 16.43 -29.06
N LYS A 216 -4.49 15.78 -30.22
CA LYS A 216 -4.99 14.39 -30.33
C LYS A 216 -4.09 13.41 -29.56
N ASP A 217 -2.78 13.58 -29.60
CA ASP A 217 -1.83 12.73 -28.88
C ASP A 217 -1.97 12.94 -27.38
N ILE A 218 -2.08 14.19 -26.93
CA ILE A 218 -2.28 14.57 -25.54
C ILE A 218 -3.60 13.99 -25.00
N ASP A 219 -4.71 14.16 -25.73
CA ASP A 219 -6.01 13.61 -25.36
C ASP A 219 -5.99 12.08 -25.28
N LYS A 220 -5.28 11.41 -26.17
CA LYS A 220 -5.07 9.97 -26.12
C LYS A 220 -4.38 9.56 -24.83
N ILE A 221 -3.28 10.22 -24.46
CA ILE A 221 -2.53 9.94 -23.22
C ILE A 221 -3.39 10.15 -21.97
N ILE A 222 -4.18 11.24 -21.94
CA ILE A 222 -5.09 11.54 -20.83
C ILE A 222 -6.19 10.49 -20.75
N ASN A 223 -6.83 10.14 -21.87
CA ASN A 223 -7.90 9.14 -21.91
C ASN A 223 -7.40 7.74 -21.53
N ASP A 224 -6.17 7.37 -21.90
CA ASP A 224 -5.54 6.13 -21.46
C ASP A 224 -5.25 6.15 -19.95
N GLY A 225 -4.89 7.30 -19.40
CA GLY A 225 -4.77 7.50 -17.95
C GLY A 225 -6.11 7.34 -17.22
N ILE A 226 -7.18 7.92 -17.77
CA ILE A 226 -8.54 7.80 -17.26
C ILE A 226 -8.99 6.34 -17.25
N LYS A 227 -8.84 5.62 -18.36
CA LYS A 227 -9.24 4.20 -18.49
C LYS A 227 -8.51 3.28 -17.52
N ARG A 228 -7.26 3.59 -17.18
CA ARG A 228 -6.47 2.83 -16.20
C ARG A 228 -6.86 3.08 -14.74
N SER A 229 -7.57 4.19 -14.45
CA SER A 229 -7.96 4.54 -13.10
C SER A 229 -9.00 3.58 -12.49
N ASP A 230 -8.91 3.34 -11.19
CA ASP A 230 -9.88 2.50 -10.48
C ASP A 230 -11.30 3.08 -10.53
N ARG A 231 -11.42 4.40 -10.58
CA ARG A 231 -12.71 5.08 -10.74
C ARG A 231 -13.37 4.70 -12.07
N TYR A 232 -12.63 4.72 -13.17
CA TYR A 232 -13.16 4.30 -14.48
C TYR A 232 -13.58 2.83 -14.47
N LYS A 233 -12.71 1.94 -14.00
CA LYS A 233 -12.98 0.49 -13.90
C LYS A 233 -14.23 0.21 -13.08
N LYS A 234 -14.40 0.87 -11.92
CA LYS A 234 -15.58 0.73 -11.06
C LYS A 234 -16.87 1.21 -11.76
N LEU A 235 -16.82 2.29 -12.51
CA LEU A 235 -17.98 2.82 -13.24
C LEU A 235 -18.34 1.93 -14.45
N SER A 236 -17.34 1.48 -15.20
CA SER A 236 -17.51 0.53 -16.31
C SER A 236 -18.11 -0.79 -15.84
N ASN A 237 -17.61 -1.35 -14.72
CA ASN A 237 -18.16 -2.58 -14.14
C ASN A 237 -19.61 -2.41 -13.61
N LYS A 238 -20.04 -1.16 -13.37
CA LYS A 238 -21.44 -0.83 -13.04
C LYS A 238 -22.31 -0.59 -14.27
N GLY A 239 -21.81 -0.87 -15.47
CA GLY A 239 -22.55 -0.75 -16.75
C GLY A 239 -22.76 0.68 -17.24
N LYS A 240 -21.99 1.67 -16.74
CA LYS A 240 -22.10 3.05 -17.24
C LYS A 240 -21.48 3.19 -18.63
N SER A 241 -22.17 3.92 -19.52
CA SER A 241 -21.64 4.22 -20.86
C SER A 241 -20.44 5.18 -20.80
N ASN A 242 -19.62 5.19 -21.86
CA ASN A 242 -18.48 6.09 -21.97
C ASN A 242 -18.89 7.57 -21.84
N GLU A 243 -20.02 7.96 -22.35
CA GLU A 243 -20.56 9.33 -22.23
C GLU A 243 -20.90 9.69 -20.78
N GLN A 244 -21.55 8.77 -20.06
CA GLN A 244 -21.87 8.94 -18.63
C GLN A 244 -20.59 9.03 -17.80
N ILE A 245 -19.58 8.21 -18.10
CA ILE A 245 -18.29 8.23 -17.43
C ILE A 245 -17.57 9.56 -17.71
N ASN A 246 -17.54 10.03 -18.95
CA ASN A 246 -16.95 11.32 -19.31
C ASN A 246 -17.61 12.49 -18.56
N LYS A 247 -18.94 12.52 -18.45
CA LYS A 247 -19.64 13.53 -17.66
C LYS A 247 -19.20 13.52 -16.19
N ILE A 248 -19.05 12.32 -15.60
CA ILE A 248 -18.57 12.15 -14.21
C ILE A 248 -17.11 12.61 -14.06
N PHE A 249 -16.26 12.31 -15.04
CA PHE A 249 -14.84 12.68 -15.01
C PHE A 249 -14.60 14.18 -15.20
N ASN A 250 -15.52 14.90 -15.80
CA ASN A 250 -15.46 16.38 -15.95
C ASN A 250 -16.11 17.14 -14.79
N LYS A 251 -16.85 16.48 -13.90
CA LYS A 251 -17.45 17.10 -12.73
C LYS A 251 -16.42 17.26 -11.60
N LYS A 252 -16.26 18.47 -11.06
CA LYS A 252 -15.38 18.72 -9.91
C LYS A 252 -15.88 17.97 -8.68
N VAL A 253 -14.95 17.38 -7.93
CA VAL A 253 -15.18 16.63 -6.70
C VAL A 253 -14.04 16.91 -5.71
N ASN A 254 -14.31 16.85 -4.43
CA ASN A 254 -13.25 16.92 -3.42
C ASN A 254 -12.29 15.76 -3.61
N THR A 255 -11.01 16.09 -3.76
CA THR A 255 -9.95 15.12 -4.05
C THR A 255 -8.69 15.52 -3.30
N THR A 256 -8.09 14.56 -2.61
CA THR A 256 -6.77 14.72 -2.01
C THR A 256 -5.71 14.44 -3.08
N LEU A 257 -4.83 15.40 -3.31
CA LEU A 257 -3.73 15.33 -4.26
C LEU A 257 -2.38 15.27 -3.54
N PHE A 258 -1.40 14.67 -4.21
CA PHE A 258 -0.01 14.70 -3.77
C PHE A 258 0.62 16.06 -4.05
N SER A 259 1.37 16.58 -3.08
CA SER A 259 2.36 17.64 -3.32
C SER A 259 3.62 17.37 -2.50
N TRP A 260 4.74 17.97 -2.90
CA TRP A 260 6.01 17.86 -2.15
C TRP A 260 5.95 18.50 -0.75
N LYS A 261 4.95 19.35 -0.50
CA LYS A 261 4.71 19.98 0.80
C LYS A 261 3.69 19.23 1.68
N GLY A 262 3.17 18.09 1.18
CA GLY A 262 2.16 17.29 1.84
C GLY A 262 0.92 17.06 0.97
N GLU A 263 -0.08 16.43 1.54
CA GLU A 263 -1.36 16.20 0.87
C GLU A 263 -2.17 17.49 0.80
N VAL A 264 -2.84 17.72 -0.33
CA VAL A 264 -3.67 18.91 -0.56
C VAL A 264 -5.08 18.48 -0.94
N ASP A 265 -6.07 18.87 -0.14
CA ASP A 265 -7.47 18.68 -0.46
C ASP A 265 -7.95 19.83 -1.35
N THR A 266 -8.50 19.50 -2.50
CA THR A 266 -8.95 20.49 -3.48
C THR A 266 -10.17 20.03 -4.25
N LEU A 267 -10.91 20.99 -4.81
CA LEU A 267 -12.08 20.76 -5.65
C LEU A 267 -11.65 20.73 -7.12
N ILE A 268 -11.36 19.53 -7.65
CA ILE A 268 -10.84 19.30 -8.99
C ILE A 268 -11.62 18.21 -9.72
N SER A 269 -11.68 18.27 -11.07
CA SER A 269 -12.27 17.16 -11.81
C SER A 269 -11.33 15.94 -11.84
N PRO A 270 -11.84 14.69 -11.88
CA PRO A 270 -11.01 13.51 -12.05
C PRO A 270 -10.13 13.55 -13.31
N ARG A 271 -10.60 14.19 -14.40
CA ARG A 271 -9.80 14.40 -15.62
C ARG A 271 -8.60 15.31 -15.32
N ASP A 272 -8.83 16.44 -14.67
CA ASP A 272 -7.76 17.40 -14.36
C ASP A 272 -6.78 16.82 -13.33
N SER A 273 -7.25 15.96 -12.41
CA SER A 273 -6.35 15.26 -11.49
C SER A 273 -5.41 14.28 -12.22
N VAL A 274 -5.86 13.65 -13.32
CA VAL A 274 -4.98 12.83 -14.17
C VAL A 274 -3.92 13.71 -14.84
N ILE A 275 -4.28 14.91 -15.34
CA ILE A 275 -3.35 15.85 -15.94
C ILE A 275 -2.35 16.35 -14.88
N TYR A 276 -2.83 16.75 -13.71
CA TYR A 276 -2.00 17.17 -12.58
C TYR A 276 -0.93 16.13 -12.25
N ASN A 277 -1.32 14.85 -12.17
CA ASN A 277 -0.38 13.76 -11.86
C ASN A 277 0.68 13.54 -12.96
N LYS A 278 0.45 14.01 -14.20
CA LYS A 278 1.44 13.94 -15.27
C LYS A 278 2.58 14.95 -15.14
N PHE A 279 2.41 15.99 -14.32
CA PHE A 279 3.48 16.95 -14.04
C PHE A 279 4.57 16.42 -13.11
N PHE A 280 4.34 15.32 -12.40
CA PHE A 280 5.35 14.79 -11.50
C PHE A 280 6.40 13.96 -12.24
N ILE A 281 7.68 14.31 -12.00
CA ILE A 281 8.80 13.48 -12.42
C ILE A 281 8.96 12.31 -11.46
N HIS A 282 9.39 11.18 -11.99
CA HIS A 282 9.50 9.93 -11.24
C HIS A 282 10.91 9.37 -11.28
N THR A 283 11.24 8.59 -10.26
CA THR A 283 12.51 7.87 -10.17
C THR A 283 12.29 6.48 -9.57
N GLY A 284 13.23 5.58 -9.82
CA GLY A 284 13.40 4.32 -9.10
C GLY A 284 14.83 4.22 -8.61
N VAL A 285 15.02 3.76 -7.38
CA VAL A 285 16.34 3.56 -6.77
C VAL A 285 16.40 2.18 -6.14
N MET A 286 17.47 1.44 -6.42
CA MET A 286 17.76 0.16 -5.80
C MET A 286 19.22 0.12 -5.40
N SER A 287 19.50 -0.35 -4.18
CA SER A 287 20.85 -0.61 -3.69
C SER A 287 21.02 -2.10 -3.45
N MET A 288 22.09 -2.67 -3.97
CA MET A 288 22.42 -4.08 -3.84
C MET A 288 23.83 -4.25 -3.30
N ASN A 289 24.03 -5.30 -2.53
CA ASN A 289 25.39 -5.76 -2.18
C ASN A 289 25.99 -6.46 -3.42
N PRO A 290 27.14 -5.99 -3.92
CA PRO A 290 27.75 -6.58 -5.13
C PRO A 290 28.30 -7.99 -4.94
N LEU A 291 28.56 -8.42 -3.68
CA LEU A 291 29.12 -9.73 -3.40
C LEU A 291 28.09 -10.86 -3.42
N ASP A 292 26.88 -10.58 -2.95
CA ASP A 292 25.83 -11.61 -2.76
C ASP A 292 24.51 -11.28 -3.49
N GLY A 293 24.43 -10.11 -4.14
CA GLY A 293 23.23 -9.66 -4.86
C GLY A 293 22.04 -9.28 -3.97
N HIS A 294 22.21 -9.27 -2.65
CA HIS A 294 21.13 -8.93 -1.73
C HIS A 294 20.68 -7.46 -1.88
N VAL A 295 19.40 -7.25 -2.09
CA VAL A 295 18.81 -5.90 -2.14
C VAL A 295 18.77 -5.31 -0.75
N LYS A 296 19.46 -4.18 -0.54
CA LYS A 296 19.56 -3.45 0.74
C LYS A 296 18.60 -2.28 0.84
N ALA A 297 18.27 -1.64 -0.28
CA ALA A 297 17.23 -0.61 -0.36
C ALA A 297 16.48 -0.69 -1.68
N TYR A 298 15.19 -0.32 -1.63
CA TYR A 298 14.30 -0.39 -2.79
C TYR A 298 13.25 0.72 -2.74
N VAL A 299 13.35 1.70 -3.63
CA VAL A 299 12.42 2.83 -3.75
C VAL A 299 11.87 2.84 -5.17
N GLY A 300 10.68 2.29 -5.36
CA GLY A 300 10.05 2.13 -6.67
C GLY A 300 9.44 3.41 -7.26
N GLY A 301 9.34 4.49 -6.48
CA GLY A 301 8.76 5.75 -6.91
C GLY A 301 8.72 6.80 -5.81
N ILE A 302 8.21 7.98 -6.13
CA ILE A 302 8.23 9.15 -5.24
C ILE A 302 7.24 9.09 -4.07
N ASN A 303 6.12 8.39 -4.24
CA ASN A 303 5.09 8.21 -3.18
C ASN A 303 4.15 7.08 -3.55
N HIS A 304 4.18 5.97 -2.81
CA HIS A 304 3.39 4.78 -3.10
C HIS A 304 1.87 4.98 -2.93
N LYS A 305 1.43 5.92 -2.08
CA LYS A 305 0.00 6.19 -1.88
C LYS A 305 -0.66 6.72 -3.15
N PHE A 306 0.03 7.61 -3.88
CA PHE A 306 -0.48 8.29 -5.06
C PHE A 306 0.01 7.68 -6.38
N PHE A 307 1.22 7.12 -6.41
CA PHE A 307 1.88 6.62 -7.61
C PHE A 307 2.27 5.16 -7.41
N LYS A 308 1.45 4.25 -7.94
CA LYS A 308 1.62 2.79 -7.75
C LYS A 308 2.62 2.15 -8.73
N TYR A 309 2.97 2.85 -9.80
CA TYR A 309 3.89 2.33 -10.80
C TYR A 309 5.31 2.22 -10.23
N ASP A 310 5.86 1.02 -10.31
CA ASP A 310 7.20 0.72 -9.81
C ASP A 310 8.24 0.94 -10.90
N HIS A 311 9.01 2.01 -10.76
CA HIS A 311 10.02 2.41 -11.73
C HIS A 311 11.29 1.55 -11.70
N VAL A 312 11.50 0.73 -10.67
CA VAL A 312 12.63 -0.20 -10.57
C VAL A 312 12.40 -1.42 -11.47
N ILE A 313 11.23 -2.07 -11.35
CA ILE A 313 10.95 -3.33 -12.09
C ILE A 313 10.14 -3.10 -13.36
N GLN A 314 9.13 -2.20 -13.32
CA GLN A 314 8.21 -2.01 -14.44
C GLN A 314 8.71 -0.98 -15.46
N GLY A 315 9.66 -0.13 -15.05
CA GLY A 315 10.19 0.95 -15.88
C GLY A 315 11.05 0.43 -17.02
N LYS A 316 10.54 0.46 -18.25
CA LYS A 316 11.31 0.17 -19.46
C LYS A 316 11.91 1.45 -19.97
N ARG A 317 13.23 1.51 -20.08
CA ARG A 317 14.01 2.66 -20.58
C ARG A 317 15.05 2.18 -21.56
N GLN A 318 15.45 3.07 -22.48
CA GLN A 318 16.61 2.83 -23.32
C GLN A 318 17.86 2.80 -22.43
N VAL A 319 18.61 1.71 -22.51
CA VAL A 319 19.73 1.47 -21.59
C VAL A 319 20.92 2.39 -21.85
N GLY A 320 21.12 2.82 -23.11
CA GLY A 320 22.25 3.69 -23.48
C GLY A 320 23.58 3.11 -23.00
N SER A 321 24.43 3.98 -22.45
CA SER A 321 25.77 3.60 -21.95
C SER A 321 25.76 2.68 -20.73
N THR A 322 24.64 2.49 -20.06
CA THR A 322 24.55 1.52 -18.96
C THR A 322 24.65 0.06 -19.43
N PHE A 323 24.57 -0.17 -20.75
CA PHE A 323 24.81 -1.49 -21.35
C PHE A 323 26.31 -1.82 -21.48
N LYS A 324 27.21 -0.83 -21.44
CA LYS A 324 28.66 -1.02 -21.62
C LYS A 324 29.29 -2.05 -20.67
N PRO A 325 28.96 -2.11 -19.36
CA PRO A 325 29.51 -3.13 -18.48
C PRO A 325 29.25 -4.55 -18.97
N PHE A 326 28.05 -4.83 -19.51
CA PHE A 326 27.72 -6.14 -20.07
C PHE A 326 28.53 -6.43 -21.34
N LEU A 327 28.65 -5.42 -22.23
CA LEU A 327 29.44 -5.54 -23.46
C LEU A 327 30.92 -5.81 -23.16
N TYR A 328 31.52 -5.05 -22.24
CA TYR A 328 32.91 -5.23 -21.85
C TYR A 328 33.16 -6.55 -21.11
N SER A 329 32.21 -6.97 -20.26
CA SER A 329 32.31 -8.28 -19.61
C SER A 329 32.36 -9.41 -20.63
N LEU A 330 31.51 -9.34 -21.67
CA LEU A 330 31.54 -10.30 -22.77
C LEU A 330 32.86 -10.24 -23.55
N ALA A 331 33.33 -9.04 -23.88
CA ALA A 331 34.58 -8.85 -24.61
C ALA A 331 35.77 -9.47 -23.87
N VAL A 332 35.88 -9.25 -22.56
CA VAL A 332 36.93 -9.86 -21.72
C VAL A 332 36.76 -11.39 -21.65
N GLN A 333 35.53 -11.89 -21.55
CA GLN A 333 35.24 -13.33 -21.56
C GLN A 333 35.61 -14.00 -22.89
N GLU A 334 35.47 -13.28 -24.00
CA GLU A 334 35.91 -13.72 -25.35
C GLU A 334 37.43 -13.50 -25.60
N GLY A 335 38.19 -13.10 -24.59
CA GLY A 335 39.63 -13.02 -24.62
C GLY A 335 40.22 -11.64 -24.98
N MET A 336 39.39 -10.57 -25.04
CA MET A 336 39.90 -9.23 -25.21
C MET A 336 40.61 -8.73 -23.94
N ASP A 337 41.79 -8.13 -24.09
CA ASP A 337 42.48 -7.47 -22.99
C ASP A 337 41.98 -6.02 -22.82
N PRO A 338 41.87 -5.50 -21.58
CA PRO A 338 41.51 -4.10 -21.34
C PRO A 338 42.40 -3.08 -22.04
N CYS A 339 43.63 -3.44 -22.45
CA CYS A 339 44.58 -2.62 -23.18
C CYS A 339 44.47 -2.75 -24.71
N ASP A 340 43.59 -3.64 -25.21
CA ASP A 340 43.39 -3.81 -26.65
C ASP A 340 42.90 -2.53 -27.30
N LYS A 341 43.51 -2.17 -28.43
CA LYS A 341 43.18 -0.96 -29.17
C LYS A 341 42.32 -1.30 -30.38
N ILE A 342 41.24 -0.57 -30.54
CA ILE A 342 40.35 -0.64 -31.71
C ILE A 342 40.50 0.63 -32.51
N LEU A 343 40.60 0.50 -33.83
CA LEU A 343 40.64 1.66 -34.73
C LEU A 343 39.35 2.47 -34.63
N ASN A 344 39.48 3.76 -34.36
CA ASN A 344 38.37 4.69 -34.39
C ASN A 344 38.06 5.08 -35.85
N SER A 345 37.46 4.15 -36.59
CA SER A 345 37.01 4.34 -37.97
C SER A 345 35.49 4.40 -38.02
N PRO A 346 34.90 5.20 -38.95
CA PRO A 346 33.46 5.22 -39.15
C PRO A 346 32.94 3.82 -39.52
N VAL A 347 31.94 3.35 -38.76
CA VAL A 347 31.24 2.11 -39.07
C VAL A 347 29.92 2.45 -39.76
N VAL A 348 29.71 1.90 -40.95
CA VAL A 348 28.48 2.08 -41.72
C VAL A 348 27.55 0.88 -41.47
N PHE A 349 26.38 1.12 -40.93
CA PHE A 349 25.32 0.15 -40.79
C PHE A 349 24.41 0.24 -42.01
N ASP A 350 24.58 -0.70 -42.96
CA ASP A 350 23.81 -0.77 -44.21
C ASP A 350 22.31 -1.01 -43.88
N LYS A 351 21.45 -0.20 -44.51
CA LYS A 351 19.99 -0.22 -44.32
C LYS A 351 19.35 -1.58 -44.62
N ASN A 352 19.82 -2.26 -45.68
CA ASN A 352 19.23 -3.51 -46.15
C ASN A 352 19.60 -4.66 -45.21
N ARG A 353 20.84 -4.67 -44.70
CA ARG A 353 21.33 -5.69 -43.75
C ARG A 353 20.69 -5.56 -42.39
N TRP A 354 20.39 -4.34 -41.94
CA TRP A 354 19.94 -4.07 -40.59
C TRP A 354 18.48 -3.62 -40.50
N GLY A 355 17.74 -3.62 -41.62
CA GLY A 355 16.32 -3.21 -41.65
C GLY A 355 16.10 -1.74 -41.33
N LEU A 356 17.06 -0.88 -41.58
CA LEU A 356 16.99 0.55 -41.30
C LEU A 356 16.30 1.30 -42.45
N ARG A 357 15.77 2.50 -42.18
CA ARG A 357 15.19 3.38 -43.22
C ARG A 357 16.23 3.98 -44.14
N LYS A 358 17.45 4.18 -43.64
CA LYS A 358 18.65 4.69 -44.34
C LYS A 358 19.89 4.11 -43.67
N ASP A 359 21.02 4.16 -44.39
CA ASP A 359 22.31 3.82 -43.79
C ASP A 359 22.57 4.71 -42.58
N TRP A 360 23.08 4.09 -41.50
CA TRP A 360 23.39 4.78 -40.29
C TRP A 360 24.88 4.74 -39.98
N ILE A 361 25.43 5.91 -39.79
CA ILE A 361 26.83 6.11 -39.42
C ILE A 361 26.82 6.81 -38.06
N PRO A 362 27.16 6.10 -36.97
CA PRO A 362 27.29 6.75 -35.67
C PRO A 362 28.51 7.72 -35.71
N TYR A 363 28.31 8.92 -35.19
CA TYR A 363 29.36 9.88 -34.94
C TYR A 363 29.77 9.83 -33.47
N ASN A 364 31.08 9.99 -33.21
CA ASN A 364 31.65 10.17 -31.88
C ASN A 364 31.43 11.57 -31.35
#